data_49dd82c7a047581dc47f2e147e388ed3
#
_entry.id   49dd82c7a047581dc47f2e147e388ed3
#
_cell.length_a   1.000
_cell.length_b   1.000
_cell.length_c   1.000
_cell.angle_alpha   90.00
_cell.angle_beta   90.00
_cell.angle_gamma   90.00
#
_symmetry.space_group_name_H-M   'P 1'
#
loop_
_entity.id
_entity.type
_entity.pdbx_description
1 polymer ?
#
loop_
_entity_poly.entity_id
_entity_poly.type
_entity_poly.pdbx_seq_one_letter_code
_entity_poly.pdbx_strand_id
1 'polypeptide(L)'
;MVFKQWPPLNVLRGFEAAARLGSFHQAAQELHLTQSAISQQIRSLEELLGQPLFHRQGRSVALTDAGQDLLETTQSVLLQLAMGIQRLEQYRKPNQLVLNTSTAIARHWLLPRLGEFHRLHPDIDLWLFTSDEEPDMAEQTVDLALRWDLGPQAECRHQHLLADRLLPVATATVLSRPAGERTTLHGERELDWHHWTLRGGEELHLQTRGLNFSDPGLLLEAASAGLGVALVSELLSRSARQQGLLLPLSTRRVKGPQWNLLVHQDSEGMPECRAFCHWLGQQFADGEPDREEGGVATL
;
A
#
# COMPACT_ATOMS: atom_id res chain seq x y z
N MET A 1 11.31 8.34 -27.71
CA MET A 1 11.88 7.39 -28.69
C MET A 1 10.82 6.36 -29.01
N VAL A 2 10.31 6.32 -30.24
CA VAL A 2 9.38 5.28 -30.65
C VAL A 2 10.22 4.06 -31.00
N PHE A 3 10.13 2.98 -30.23
CA PHE A 3 10.75 1.71 -30.60
C PHE A 3 10.19 1.28 -31.95
N LYS A 4 11.07 1.01 -32.90
CA LYS A 4 10.68 0.57 -34.25
C LYS A 4 9.99 -0.81 -34.25
N GLN A 5 10.17 -1.61 -33.18
CA GLN A 5 9.52 -2.89 -32.92
C GLN A 5 9.44 -3.17 -31.44
N TRP A 6 8.27 -3.53 -30.96
CA TRP A 6 8.04 -3.99 -29.60
C TRP A 6 8.28 -5.50 -29.50
N PRO A 7 8.88 -6.01 -28.41
CA PRO A 7 8.97 -7.44 -28.21
C PRO A 7 7.55 -8.02 -28.07
N PRO A 8 7.26 -9.16 -28.71
CA PRO A 8 5.97 -9.84 -28.53
C PRO A 8 5.74 -10.24 -27.08
N LEU A 9 4.50 -10.15 -26.59
CA LEU A 9 4.15 -10.42 -25.19
C LEU A 9 4.53 -11.84 -24.74
N ASN A 10 4.41 -12.82 -25.60
CA ASN A 10 4.82 -14.20 -25.31
C ASN A 10 6.34 -14.31 -25.06
N VAL A 11 7.14 -13.47 -25.70
CA VAL A 11 8.60 -13.41 -25.48
C VAL A 11 8.90 -12.81 -24.10
N LEU A 12 8.19 -11.74 -23.71
CA LEU A 12 8.31 -11.15 -22.36
C LEU A 12 7.86 -12.14 -21.28
N ARG A 13 6.79 -12.91 -21.50
CA ARG A 13 6.39 -13.98 -20.57
C ARG A 13 7.45 -15.07 -20.44
N GLY A 14 8.06 -15.46 -21.56
CA GLY A 14 9.17 -16.42 -21.58
C GLY A 14 10.40 -15.90 -20.81
N PHE A 15 10.71 -14.62 -20.97
CA PHE A 15 11.78 -13.94 -20.24
C PHE A 15 11.50 -13.90 -18.73
N GLU A 16 10.32 -13.44 -18.31
CA GLU A 16 9.92 -13.37 -16.90
C GLU A 16 10.01 -14.74 -16.22
N ALA A 17 9.40 -15.77 -16.81
CA ALA A 17 9.43 -17.11 -16.26
C ALA A 17 10.86 -17.66 -16.14
N ALA A 18 11.71 -17.43 -17.15
CA ALA A 18 13.11 -17.85 -17.16
C ALA A 18 13.93 -17.11 -16.07
N ALA A 19 13.66 -15.84 -15.87
CA ALA A 19 14.32 -15.02 -14.87
C ALA A 19 13.94 -15.45 -13.45
N ARG A 20 12.65 -15.57 -13.17
CA ARG A 20 12.10 -15.94 -11.86
C ARG A 20 12.50 -17.37 -11.45
N LEU A 21 12.50 -18.31 -12.39
CA LEU A 21 12.82 -19.71 -12.10
C LEU A 21 14.32 -20.05 -12.21
N GLY A 22 15.15 -19.12 -12.72
CA GLY A 22 16.59 -19.34 -12.93
C GLY A 22 16.90 -20.49 -13.90
N SER A 23 15.92 -20.90 -14.74
CA SER A 23 16.03 -22.10 -15.57
C SER A 23 15.13 -22.02 -16.82
N PHE A 24 15.72 -22.13 -18.00
CA PHE A 24 14.97 -22.21 -19.26
C PHE A 24 14.13 -23.49 -19.36
N HIS A 25 14.56 -24.55 -18.70
CA HIS A 25 13.81 -25.82 -18.68
C HIS A 25 12.53 -25.67 -17.83
N GLN A 26 12.61 -25.12 -16.63
CA GLN A 26 11.46 -24.90 -15.78
C GLN A 26 10.48 -23.87 -16.37
N ALA A 27 10.99 -22.80 -16.97
CA ALA A 27 10.17 -21.83 -17.68
C ALA A 27 9.41 -22.48 -18.85
N ALA A 28 10.06 -23.38 -19.59
CA ALA A 28 9.42 -24.12 -20.67
C ALA A 28 8.28 -25.04 -20.14
N GLN A 29 8.50 -25.72 -19.02
CA GLN A 29 7.46 -26.54 -18.37
C GLN A 29 6.27 -25.70 -17.93
N GLU A 30 6.51 -24.56 -17.26
CA GLU A 30 5.46 -23.66 -16.77
C GLU A 30 4.61 -23.10 -17.92
N LEU A 31 5.26 -22.75 -19.04
CA LEU A 31 4.60 -22.14 -20.21
C LEU A 31 4.10 -23.17 -21.23
N HIS A 32 4.24 -24.47 -20.97
CA HIS A 32 3.89 -25.56 -21.90
C HIS A 32 4.60 -25.42 -23.25
N LEU A 33 5.88 -25.06 -23.24
CA LEU A 33 6.75 -24.90 -24.41
C LEU A 33 7.94 -25.86 -24.34
N THR A 34 8.71 -25.94 -25.40
CA THR A 34 10.01 -26.64 -25.41
C THR A 34 11.10 -25.71 -24.88
N GLN A 35 12.13 -26.29 -24.24
CA GLN A 35 13.30 -25.50 -23.80
C GLN A 35 13.99 -24.77 -24.97
N SER A 36 14.00 -25.37 -26.17
CA SER A 36 14.54 -24.74 -27.36
C SER A 36 13.73 -23.50 -27.79
N ALA A 37 12.39 -23.54 -27.64
CA ALA A 37 11.53 -22.39 -27.92
C ALA A 37 11.80 -21.23 -26.97
N ILE A 38 11.89 -21.48 -25.64
CA ILE A 38 12.28 -20.46 -24.68
C ILE A 38 13.65 -19.89 -24.99
N SER A 39 14.65 -20.75 -25.25
CA SER A 39 16.00 -20.31 -25.60
C SER A 39 16.03 -19.42 -26.86
N GLN A 40 15.19 -19.73 -27.85
CA GLN A 40 15.07 -18.93 -29.04
C GLN A 40 14.37 -17.59 -28.79
N GLN A 41 13.30 -17.58 -27.99
CA GLN A 41 12.63 -16.35 -27.59
C GLN A 41 13.59 -15.40 -26.86
N ILE A 42 14.34 -15.91 -25.89
CA ILE A 42 15.34 -15.10 -25.16
C ILE A 42 16.40 -14.55 -26.10
N ARG A 43 16.94 -15.38 -27.00
CA ARG A 43 17.94 -14.92 -27.97
C ARG A 43 17.38 -13.81 -28.88
N SER A 44 16.16 -13.97 -29.38
CA SER A 44 15.52 -12.95 -30.23
C SER A 44 15.26 -11.66 -29.46
N LEU A 45 14.97 -11.74 -28.14
CA LEU A 45 14.82 -10.57 -27.27
C LEU A 45 16.15 -9.85 -27.06
N GLU A 46 17.23 -10.60 -26.77
CA GLU A 46 18.58 -10.05 -26.62
C GLU A 46 19.08 -9.40 -27.92
N GLU A 47 18.81 -10.01 -29.07
CA GLU A 47 19.13 -9.47 -30.41
C GLU A 47 18.34 -8.17 -30.67
N LEU A 48 17.05 -8.14 -30.36
CA LEU A 48 16.21 -6.96 -30.52
C LEU A 48 16.67 -5.77 -29.66
N LEU A 49 17.08 -6.06 -28.43
CA LEU A 49 17.49 -5.04 -27.45
C LEU A 49 18.97 -4.68 -27.57
N GLY A 50 19.77 -5.51 -28.27
CA GLY A 50 21.22 -5.33 -28.43
C GLY A 50 21.99 -5.52 -27.11
N GLN A 51 21.39 -6.18 -26.11
CA GLN A 51 21.98 -6.41 -24.80
C GLN A 51 21.74 -7.86 -24.34
N PRO A 52 22.74 -8.53 -23.73
CA PRO A 52 22.53 -9.82 -23.09
C PRO A 52 21.74 -9.63 -21.79
N LEU A 53 20.71 -10.43 -21.60
CA LEU A 53 19.86 -10.40 -20.41
C LEU A 53 20.21 -11.50 -19.41
N PHE A 54 20.91 -12.56 -19.87
CA PHE A 54 21.31 -13.68 -19.05
C PHE A 54 22.81 -13.98 -19.18
N HIS A 55 23.42 -14.31 -18.04
CA HIS A 55 24.70 -15.02 -17.98
C HIS A 55 24.42 -16.52 -18.03
N ARG A 56 25.07 -17.23 -18.95
CA ARG A 56 24.97 -18.70 -19.04
C ARG A 56 25.98 -19.34 -18.10
N GLN A 57 25.48 -20.00 -17.04
CA GLN A 57 26.30 -20.72 -16.07
C GLN A 57 25.94 -22.21 -16.09
N GLY A 58 26.52 -22.96 -17.04
CA GLY A 58 26.26 -24.40 -17.16
C GLY A 58 24.77 -24.71 -17.46
N ARG A 59 24.07 -25.34 -16.48
CA ARG A 59 22.64 -25.69 -16.58
C ARG A 59 21.69 -24.63 -16.01
N SER A 60 22.20 -23.65 -15.27
CA SER A 60 21.44 -22.54 -14.71
C SER A 60 21.69 -21.25 -15.50
N VAL A 61 20.80 -20.30 -15.37
CA VAL A 61 20.93 -18.95 -15.92
C VAL A 61 20.79 -17.94 -14.79
N ALA A 62 21.60 -16.89 -14.84
CA ALA A 62 21.51 -15.75 -13.93
C ALA A 62 21.30 -14.49 -14.76
N LEU A 63 20.54 -13.53 -14.23
CA LEU A 63 20.32 -12.26 -14.90
C LEU A 63 21.62 -11.42 -14.95
N THR A 64 21.76 -10.65 -16.02
CA THR A 64 22.65 -9.50 -16.07
C THR A 64 21.98 -8.30 -15.37
N ASP A 65 22.73 -7.20 -15.14
CA ASP A 65 22.14 -5.96 -14.63
C ASP A 65 21.03 -5.44 -15.56
N ALA A 66 21.23 -5.52 -16.89
CA ALA A 66 20.21 -5.17 -17.87
C ALA A 66 18.99 -6.12 -17.83
N GLY A 67 19.24 -7.41 -17.54
CA GLY A 67 18.17 -8.39 -17.32
C GLY A 67 17.36 -8.11 -16.07
N GLN A 68 18.01 -7.66 -14.98
CA GLN A 68 17.34 -7.32 -13.74
C GLN A 68 16.41 -6.09 -13.91
N ASP A 69 16.90 -5.02 -14.53
CA ASP A 69 16.13 -3.82 -14.84
C ASP A 69 14.91 -4.12 -15.75
N LEU A 70 15.12 -4.93 -16.80
CA LEU A 70 14.03 -5.34 -17.67
C LEU A 70 13.02 -6.25 -16.96
N LEU A 71 13.45 -7.08 -15.98
CA LEU A 71 12.55 -7.95 -15.22
C LEU A 71 11.53 -7.15 -14.43
N GLU A 72 11.97 -6.14 -13.70
CA GLU A 72 11.10 -5.27 -12.89
C GLU A 72 10.05 -4.59 -13.78
N THR A 73 10.48 -4.03 -14.92
CA THR A 73 9.56 -3.43 -15.89
C THR A 73 8.61 -4.47 -16.48
N THR A 74 9.11 -5.67 -16.85
CA THR A 74 8.28 -6.73 -17.44
C THR A 74 7.23 -7.23 -16.44
N GLN A 75 7.58 -7.42 -15.18
CA GLN A 75 6.65 -7.85 -14.15
C GLN A 75 5.53 -6.81 -13.95
N SER A 76 5.88 -5.53 -13.91
CA SER A 76 4.90 -4.44 -13.82
C SER A 76 3.91 -4.45 -15.01
N VAL A 77 4.41 -4.54 -16.22
CA VAL A 77 3.58 -4.60 -17.44
C VAL A 77 2.68 -5.83 -17.47
N LEU A 78 3.20 -7.01 -17.12
CA LEU A 78 2.40 -8.23 -17.07
C LEU A 78 1.31 -8.18 -16.03
N LEU A 79 1.61 -7.58 -14.88
CA LEU A 79 0.62 -7.34 -13.81
C LEU A 79 -0.48 -6.38 -14.28
N GLN A 80 -0.13 -5.26 -14.89
CA GLN A 80 -1.09 -4.30 -15.44
C GLN A 80 -1.99 -4.95 -16.50
N LEU A 81 -1.41 -5.77 -17.39
CA LEU A 81 -2.19 -6.51 -18.38
C LEU A 81 -3.15 -7.51 -17.73
N ALA A 82 -2.69 -8.27 -16.72
CA ALA A 82 -3.54 -9.20 -15.99
C ALA A 82 -4.70 -8.48 -15.30
N MET A 83 -4.44 -7.33 -14.68
CA MET A 83 -5.46 -6.47 -14.10
C MET A 83 -6.45 -5.94 -15.17
N GLY A 84 -5.96 -5.55 -16.34
CA GLY A 84 -6.79 -5.14 -17.47
C GLY A 84 -7.70 -6.26 -17.99
N ILE A 85 -7.20 -7.48 -18.10
CA ILE A 85 -8.01 -8.65 -18.49
C ILE A 85 -9.06 -8.95 -17.42
N GLN A 86 -8.70 -8.86 -16.16
CA GLN A 86 -9.63 -9.05 -15.05
C GLN A 86 -10.77 -8.01 -15.07
N ARG A 87 -10.50 -6.77 -15.53
CA ARG A 87 -11.54 -5.76 -15.80
C ARG A 87 -12.60 -6.23 -16.78
N LEU A 88 -12.16 -6.89 -17.86
CA LEU A 88 -13.10 -7.40 -18.85
C LEU A 88 -14.02 -8.47 -18.27
N GLU A 89 -13.58 -9.17 -17.22
CA GLU A 89 -14.42 -10.10 -16.47
C GLU A 89 -15.44 -9.36 -15.59
N GLN A 90 -15.13 -8.14 -15.11
CA GLN A 90 -16.07 -7.30 -14.32
C GLN A 90 -17.30 -6.92 -15.13
N TYR A 91 -17.20 -6.67 -16.43
CA TYR A 91 -18.35 -6.49 -17.31
C TYR A 91 -19.26 -7.75 -17.35
N ARG A 92 -18.81 -8.87 -16.80
CA ARG A 92 -19.54 -10.14 -16.75
C ARG A 92 -20.03 -10.51 -15.34
N LYS A 93 -19.50 -9.85 -14.29
CA LYS A 93 -19.86 -10.13 -12.89
C LYS A 93 -20.47 -8.87 -12.28
N PRO A 94 -21.80 -8.81 -12.14
CA PRO A 94 -22.43 -7.76 -11.36
C PRO A 94 -21.95 -7.83 -9.89
N ASN A 95 -21.96 -6.70 -9.21
CA ASN A 95 -21.64 -6.55 -7.78
C ASN A 95 -20.14 -6.64 -7.41
N GLN A 96 -19.21 -6.51 -8.35
CA GLN A 96 -17.79 -6.43 -8.01
C GLN A 96 -17.37 -4.99 -7.76
N LEU A 97 -16.54 -4.78 -6.71
CA LEU A 97 -16.01 -3.49 -6.33
C LEU A 97 -14.49 -3.62 -6.08
N VAL A 98 -13.71 -2.75 -6.70
CA VAL A 98 -12.24 -2.76 -6.59
C VAL A 98 -11.79 -1.56 -5.78
N LEU A 99 -11.21 -1.82 -4.62
CA LEU A 99 -10.62 -0.82 -3.73
C LEU A 99 -9.11 -0.89 -3.73
N ASN A 100 -8.46 0.23 -4.00
CA ASN A 100 -7.02 0.40 -3.80
C ASN A 100 -6.74 1.14 -2.49
N THR A 101 -5.73 0.68 -1.73
CA THR A 101 -5.27 1.37 -0.52
C THR A 101 -3.81 1.03 -0.21
N SER A 102 -3.20 1.70 0.80
CA SER A 102 -1.88 1.28 1.28
C SER A 102 -1.98 0.03 2.16
N THR A 103 -0.89 -0.72 2.24
CA THR A 103 -0.81 -1.92 3.08
C THR A 103 -1.11 -1.58 4.55
N ALA A 104 -0.60 -0.46 5.04
CA ALA A 104 -0.83 0.00 6.41
C ALA A 104 -2.32 0.27 6.70
N ILE A 105 -3.00 1.02 5.81
CA ILE A 105 -4.44 1.31 5.95
C ILE A 105 -5.26 0.02 5.86
N ALA A 106 -4.97 -0.83 4.88
CA ALA A 106 -5.65 -2.11 4.74
C ALA A 106 -5.58 -2.93 6.03
N ARG A 107 -4.37 -3.16 6.53
CA ARG A 107 -4.10 -4.06 7.66
C ARG A 107 -4.63 -3.53 8.99
N HIS A 108 -4.36 -2.28 9.31
CA HIS A 108 -4.59 -1.76 10.65
C HIS A 108 -5.92 -1.03 10.82
N TRP A 109 -6.54 -0.58 9.73
CA TRP A 109 -7.80 0.14 9.81
C TRP A 109 -8.96 -0.56 9.11
N LEU A 110 -8.77 -1.01 7.87
CA LEU A 110 -9.85 -1.53 7.03
C LEU A 110 -10.21 -2.99 7.39
N LEU A 111 -9.25 -3.92 7.38
CA LEU A 111 -9.49 -5.34 7.65
C LEU A 111 -10.28 -5.62 8.94
N PRO A 112 -10.02 -4.95 10.08
CA PRO A 112 -10.79 -5.17 11.30
C PRO A 112 -12.29 -4.81 11.17
N ARG A 113 -12.66 -4.03 10.15
CA ARG A 113 -14.02 -3.51 9.89
C ARG A 113 -14.73 -4.21 8.74
N LEU A 114 -13.99 -4.82 7.81
CA LEU A 114 -14.56 -5.45 6.61
C LEU A 114 -15.55 -6.57 6.92
N GLY A 115 -15.42 -7.24 8.06
CA GLY A 115 -16.40 -8.27 8.47
C GLY A 115 -17.80 -7.70 8.67
N GLU A 116 -17.92 -6.46 9.10
CA GLU A 116 -19.22 -5.77 9.19
C GLU A 116 -19.77 -5.44 7.80
N PHE A 117 -18.95 -4.87 6.93
CA PHE A 117 -19.34 -4.57 5.55
C PHE A 117 -19.83 -5.82 4.82
N HIS A 118 -19.07 -6.91 4.88
CA HIS A 118 -19.46 -8.17 4.22
C HIS A 118 -20.76 -8.75 4.78
N ARG A 119 -21.04 -8.60 6.08
CA ARG A 119 -22.31 -9.03 6.69
C ARG A 119 -23.49 -8.19 6.24
N LEU A 120 -23.30 -6.88 6.01
CA LEU A 120 -24.32 -5.95 5.54
C LEU A 120 -24.58 -6.10 4.03
N HIS A 121 -23.56 -6.45 3.27
CA HIS A 121 -23.56 -6.53 1.81
C HIS A 121 -22.91 -7.85 1.34
N PRO A 122 -23.52 -9.02 1.62
CA PRO A 122 -22.93 -10.32 1.31
C PRO A 122 -22.81 -10.59 -0.20
N ASP A 123 -23.57 -9.89 -1.02
CA ASP A 123 -23.59 -10.04 -2.48
C ASP A 123 -22.48 -9.21 -3.17
N ILE A 124 -21.78 -8.34 -2.44
CA ILE A 124 -20.69 -7.52 -3.01
C ILE A 124 -19.38 -8.30 -2.95
N ASP A 125 -18.79 -8.54 -4.12
CA ASP A 125 -17.46 -9.12 -4.28
C ASP A 125 -16.41 -7.99 -4.21
N LEU A 126 -15.88 -7.74 -3.00
CA LEU A 126 -14.89 -6.69 -2.77
C LEU A 126 -13.47 -7.20 -3.02
N TRP A 127 -12.80 -6.59 -3.98
CA TRP A 127 -11.38 -6.79 -4.27
C TRP A 127 -10.55 -5.69 -3.64
N LEU A 128 -9.63 -6.09 -2.76
CA LEU A 128 -8.73 -5.18 -2.07
C LEU A 128 -7.32 -5.28 -2.65
N PHE A 129 -6.89 -4.25 -3.36
CA PHE A 129 -5.53 -4.10 -3.86
C PHE A 129 -4.72 -3.20 -2.94
N THR A 130 -3.54 -3.66 -2.53
CA THR A 130 -2.62 -2.85 -1.76
C THR A 130 -1.39 -2.49 -2.57
N SER A 131 -1.02 -1.23 -2.54
CA SER A 131 0.20 -0.69 -3.13
C SER A 131 0.66 0.48 -2.27
N ASP A 132 1.95 0.74 -2.18
CA ASP A 132 2.48 1.93 -1.51
C ASP A 132 2.73 3.08 -2.51
N GLU A 133 2.62 2.79 -3.81
CA GLU A 133 2.62 3.80 -4.85
C GLU A 133 1.25 4.48 -4.98
N GLU A 134 1.27 5.73 -5.39
CA GLU A 134 0.04 6.48 -5.67
C GLU A 134 -0.69 5.84 -6.87
N PRO A 135 -1.98 5.47 -6.74
CA PRO A 135 -2.71 4.86 -7.84
C PRO A 135 -2.98 5.89 -8.93
N ASP A 136 -2.71 5.53 -10.18
CA ASP A 136 -3.27 6.22 -11.32
C ASP A 136 -4.68 5.68 -11.58
N MET A 137 -5.69 6.45 -11.22
CA MET A 137 -7.09 6.04 -11.34
C MET A 137 -7.55 5.95 -12.80
N ALA A 138 -6.91 6.67 -13.73
CA ALA A 138 -7.25 6.64 -15.15
C ALA A 138 -6.70 5.40 -15.85
N GLU A 139 -5.52 4.93 -15.44
CA GLU A 139 -4.86 3.75 -16.04
C GLU A 139 -5.18 2.45 -15.30
N GLN A 140 -5.55 2.53 -14.02
CA GLN A 140 -5.79 1.36 -13.17
C GLN A 140 -7.27 1.01 -13.09
N THR A 141 -7.53 -0.28 -12.90
CA THR A 141 -8.89 -0.84 -12.68
C THR A 141 -9.30 -0.65 -11.26
N VAL A 142 -9.46 0.55 -10.83
CA VAL A 142 -9.77 0.86 -9.44
C VAL A 142 -11.05 1.68 -9.43
N ASP A 143 -12.07 1.21 -8.72
CA ASP A 143 -13.30 1.94 -8.52
C ASP A 143 -13.13 3.01 -7.45
N LEU A 144 -12.36 2.66 -6.41
CA LEU A 144 -12.13 3.47 -5.22
C LEU A 144 -10.67 3.44 -4.80
N ALA A 145 -10.13 4.59 -4.39
CA ALA A 145 -8.83 4.64 -3.72
C ALA A 145 -8.94 5.35 -2.37
N LEU A 146 -8.58 4.63 -1.29
CA LEU A 146 -8.54 5.16 0.08
C LEU A 146 -7.08 5.36 0.49
N ARG A 147 -6.67 6.61 0.65
CA ARG A 147 -5.25 6.96 0.86
C ARG A 147 -5.05 8.15 1.78
N TRP A 148 -3.83 8.27 2.30
CA TRP A 148 -3.33 9.48 2.92
C TRP A 148 -2.86 10.47 1.85
N ASP A 149 -3.15 11.75 2.07
CA ASP A 149 -2.66 12.91 1.31
C ASP A 149 -2.77 12.79 -0.22
N LEU A 150 -3.67 11.93 -0.70
CA LEU A 150 -3.95 11.77 -2.11
C LEU A 150 -4.67 13.00 -2.64
N GLY A 151 -4.08 13.62 -3.68
CA GLY A 151 -4.65 14.78 -4.35
C GLY A 151 -5.81 14.43 -5.30
N PRO A 152 -6.50 15.45 -5.84
CA PRO A 152 -7.50 15.24 -6.88
C PRO A 152 -6.87 14.64 -8.13
N GLN A 153 -7.53 13.68 -8.75
CA GLN A 153 -7.16 13.11 -10.05
C GLN A 153 -8.26 13.32 -11.07
N ALA A 154 -7.90 13.30 -12.36
CA ALA A 154 -8.85 13.39 -13.46
C ALA A 154 -9.87 12.24 -13.39
N GLU A 155 -11.08 12.50 -13.85
CA GLU A 155 -12.17 11.51 -13.91
C GLU A 155 -12.54 10.89 -12.54
N CYS A 156 -12.14 11.54 -11.43
CA CYS A 156 -12.44 11.08 -10.09
C CYS A 156 -13.13 12.15 -9.25
N ARG A 157 -14.13 11.73 -8.47
CA ARG A 157 -14.63 12.52 -7.36
C ARG A 157 -13.68 12.37 -6.18
N HIS A 158 -13.14 13.49 -5.71
CA HIS A 158 -12.27 13.55 -4.55
C HIS A 158 -13.07 13.94 -3.31
N GLN A 159 -12.92 13.17 -2.24
CA GLN A 159 -13.57 13.39 -0.96
C GLN A 159 -12.57 13.35 0.19
N HIS A 160 -12.50 14.44 0.96
CA HIS A 160 -11.83 14.44 2.26
C HIS A 160 -12.70 13.69 3.28
N LEU A 161 -12.11 12.73 3.97
CA LEU A 161 -12.80 11.97 5.01
C LEU A 161 -12.51 12.53 6.38
N LEU A 162 -11.22 12.65 6.73
CA LEU A 162 -10.77 13.11 8.05
C LEU A 162 -9.33 13.60 8.00
N ALA A 163 -9.01 14.59 8.84
CA ALA A 163 -7.63 14.92 9.20
C ALA A 163 -7.20 14.02 10.36
N ASP A 164 -6.21 13.13 10.13
CA ASP A 164 -5.68 12.27 11.17
C ASP A 164 -4.87 13.06 12.20
N ARG A 165 -4.63 12.45 13.34
CA ARG A 165 -3.75 12.96 14.37
C ARG A 165 -2.63 11.98 14.62
N LEU A 166 -1.47 12.49 15.02
CA LEU A 166 -0.33 11.68 15.39
C LEU A 166 -0.08 11.74 16.88
N LEU A 167 0.34 10.61 17.44
CA LEU A 167 0.70 10.49 18.85
C LEU A 167 1.89 9.55 19.03
N PRO A 168 2.75 9.81 20.02
CA PRO A 168 3.81 8.92 20.43
C PRO A 168 3.25 7.75 21.23
N VAL A 169 3.62 6.52 20.86
CA VAL A 169 3.17 5.29 21.54
C VAL A 169 4.32 4.34 21.80
N ALA A 170 4.14 3.50 22.80
CA ALA A 170 4.99 2.35 23.09
C ALA A 170 4.24 1.31 23.92
N THR A 171 4.80 0.11 24.10
CA THR A 171 4.29 -0.88 25.05
C THR A 171 4.62 -0.47 26.49
N ALA A 172 3.86 -0.99 27.48
CA ALA A 172 4.12 -0.76 28.90
C ALA A 172 5.56 -1.13 29.29
N THR A 173 6.12 -2.20 28.73
CA THR A 173 7.49 -2.64 28.95
C THR A 173 8.53 -1.60 28.50
N VAL A 174 8.31 -0.96 27.35
CA VAL A 174 9.19 0.12 26.88
C VAL A 174 9.05 1.35 27.75
N LEU A 175 7.84 1.70 28.16
CA LEU A 175 7.57 2.86 29.03
C LEU A 175 8.17 2.73 30.43
N SER A 176 8.33 1.52 30.95
CA SER A 176 8.96 1.28 32.25
C SER A 176 10.47 1.54 32.24
N ARG A 177 11.12 1.64 31.07
CA ARG A 177 12.54 1.99 30.95
C ARG A 177 12.76 3.49 31.17
N PRO A 178 13.94 3.92 31.67
CA PRO A 178 14.31 5.32 31.69
C PRO A 178 14.20 5.95 30.30
N ALA A 179 13.79 7.22 30.21
CA ALA A 179 13.56 7.89 28.94
C ALA A 179 14.76 7.80 27.97
N GLY A 180 15.97 8.01 28.48
CA GLY A 180 17.21 7.94 27.67
C GLY A 180 17.60 6.53 27.19
N GLU A 181 16.94 5.48 27.70
CA GLU A 181 17.18 4.07 27.30
C GLU A 181 16.13 3.54 26.33
N ARG A 182 15.08 4.33 26.03
CA ARG A 182 14.04 3.96 25.10
C ARG A 182 14.51 4.12 23.67
N THR A 183 14.53 3.04 22.92
CA THR A 183 14.85 3.08 21.48
C THR A 183 13.82 3.94 20.76
N THR A 184 14.29 4.85 19.91
CA THR A 184 13.41 5.65 19.04
C THR A 184 13.16 4.88 17.74
N LEU A 185 11.90 4.78 17.34
CA LEU A 185 11.50 4.25 16.05
C LEU A 185 11.15 5.44 15.15
N HIS A 186 11.83 5.55 14.03
CA HIS A 186 11.70 6.66 13.10
C HIS A 186 10.81 6.24 11.92
N GLY A 187 9.78 7.00 11.65
CA GLY A 187 8.98 6.95 10.43
C GLY A 187 9.46 7.97 9.42
N GLU A 188 8.88 7.95 8.25
CA GLU A 188 9.10 8.93 7.20
C GLU A 188 7.96 9.96 7.13
N ARG A 189 8.20 11.08 6.42
CA ARG A 189 7.24 12.16 6.19
C ARG A 189 6.61 12.67 7.50
N GLU A 190 5.27 12.60 7.60
CA GLU A 190 4.50 13.08 8.75
C GLU A 190 4.77 12.27 10.03
N LEU A 191 5.24 11.02 9.89
CA LEU A 191 5.58 10.14 11.02
C LEU A 191 7.02 10.35 11.53
N ASP A 192 7.73 11.35 11.04
CA ASP A 192 9.03 11.76 11.55
C ASP A 192 8.88 12.59 12.84
N TRP A 193 9.80 12.38 13.77
CA TRP A 193 9.89 13.13 15.03
C TRP A 193 10.15 14.62 14.83
N HIS A 194 10.78 15.02 13.73
CA HIS A 194 10.90 16.43 13.38
C HIS A 194 9.54 17.06 13.12
N HIS A 195 8.64 16.34 12.46
CA HIS A 195 7.25 16.78 12.24
C HIS A 195 6.50 16.95 13.58
N TRP A 196 6.68 16.01 14.53
CA TRP A 196 6.14 16.14 15.87
C TRP A 196 6.55 17.45 16.53
N THR A 197 7.86 17.78 16.51
CA THR A 197 8.39 19.01 17.11
C THR A 197 7.87 20.25 16.41
N LEU A 198 7.87 20.30 15.08
CA LEU A 198 7.38 21.44 14.29
C LEU A 198 5.89 21.72 14.50
N ARG A 199 5.09 20.70 14.80
CA ARG A 199 3.65 20.80 15.02
C ARG A 199 3.29 21.03 16.49
N GLY A 200 4.25 21.38 17.31
CA GLY A 200 4.06 21.73 18.72
C GLY A 200 3.93 20.53 19.66
N GLY A 201 4.49 19.39 19.26
CA GLY A 201 4.69 18.27 20.17
C GLY A 201 5.61 18.64 21.33
N GLU A 202 5.41 17.99 22.48
CA GLU A 202 6.25 18.20 23.64
C GLU A 202 7.61 17.50 23.51
N GLU A 203 8.60 17.94 24.25
CA GLU A 203 9.91 17.28 24.30
C GLU A 203 9.81 15.94 25.04
N LEU A 204 10.21 14.86 24.38
CA LEU A 204 10.07 13.50 24.91
C LEU A 204 11.39 12.86 25.34
N HIS A 205 12.51 13.60 25.26
CA HIS A 205 13.86 13.13 25.60
C HIS A 205 14.21 11.77 24.96
N LEU A 206 13.86 11.60 23.68
CA LEU A 206 14.13 10.37 22.91
C LEU A 206 15.56 10.33 22.40
N GLN A 207 16.06 9.12 22.16
CA GLN A 207 17.35 8.92 21.51
C GLN A 207 17.30 9.45 20.07
N THR A 208 18.40 10.08 19.61
CA THR A 208 18.50 10.57 18.21
C THR A 208 18.76 9.46 17.20
N ARG A 209 19.26 8.31 17.64
CA ARG A 209 19.49 7.11 16.83
C ARG A 209 18.48 6.04 17.20
N GLY A 210 18.10 5.22 16.20
CA GLY A 210 17.13 4.16 16.42
C GLY A 210 16.93 3.32 15.18
N LEU A 211 15.76 2.73 15.03
CA LEU A 211 15.34 1.94 13.87
C LEU A 211 14.50 2.81 12.94
N ASN A 212 14.71 2.68 11.64
CA ASN A 212 14.04 3.49 10.62
C ASN A 212 13.09 2.61 9.80
N PHE A 213 11.90 3.13 9.51
CA PHE A 213 10.82 2.44 8.80
C PHE A 213 10.23 3.35 7.74
N SER A 214 10.17 2.91 6.50
CA SER A 214 9.47 3.61 5.41
C SER A 214 7.97 3.31 5.39
N ASP A 215 7.56 2.14 5.90
CA ASP A 215 6.16 1.73 5.95
C ASP A 215 5.53 2.04 7.33
N PRO A 216 4.38 2.78 7.37
CA PRO A 216 3.69 3.12 8.61
C PRO A 216 3.15 1.91 9.38
N GLY A 217 2.80 0.83 8.68
CA GLY A 217 2.31 -0.40 9.29
C GLY A 217 3.44 -1.14 10.01
N LEU A 218 4.61 -1.26 9.37
CA LEU A 218 5.79 -1.84 10.01
C LEU A 218 6.25 -1.02 11.22
N LEU A 219 6.19 0.31 11.14
CA LEU A 219 6.49 1.19 12.28
C LEU A 219 5.55 0.90 13.47
N LEU A 220 4.25 0.77 13.22
CA LEU A 220 3.25 0.45 14.22
C LEU A 220 3.45 -0.96 14.80
N GLU A 221 3.77 -1.94 13.95
CA GLU A 221 4.08 -3.30 14.39
C GLU A 221 5.35 -3.38 15.23
N ALA A 222 6.39 -2.64 14.85
CA ALA A 222 7.63 -2.53 15.62
C ALA A 222 7.38 -1.94 17.02
N ALA A 223 6.56 -0.89 17.12
CA ALA A 223 6.14 -0.36 18.41
C ALA A 223 5.35 -1.39 19.23
N SER A 224 4.43 -2.12 18.60
CA SER A 224 3.60 -3.16 19.21
C SER A 224 4.43 -4.36 19.67
N ALA A 225 5.52 -4.68 18.96
CA ALA A 225 6.50 -5.69 19.36
C ALA A 225 7.43 -5.23 20.50
N GLY A 226 7.29 -4.01 20.99
CA GLY A 226 8.10 -3.49 22.11
C GLY A 226 9.52 -3.11 21.74
N LEU A 227 9.80 -2.82 20.45
CA LEU A 227 11.13 -2.44 19.99
C LEU A 227 11.49 -1.01 20.42
N GLY A 228 10.51 -0.12 20.63
CA GLY A 228 10.77 1.25 21.01
C GLY A 228 9.53 2.14 21.04
N VAL A 229 9.77 3.44 20.99
CA VAL A 229 8.76 4.50 20.94
C VAL A 229 8.58 4.94 19.49
N ALA A 230 7.35 4.97 18.99
CA ALA A 230 7.01 5.39 17.64
C ALA A 230 6.02 6.56 17.65
N LEU A 231 6.15 7.47 16.67
CA LEU A 231 5.11 8.42 16.32
C LEU A 231 4.18 7.77 15.28
N VAL A 232 2.92 7.60 15.61
CA VAL A 232 1.98 6.82 14.77
C VAL A 232 0.67 7.56 14.55
N SER A 233 -0.06 7.15 13.52
CA SER A 233 -1.43 7.56 13.26
C SER A 233 -2.36 7.13 14.40
N GLU A 234 -3.21 8.04 14.84
CA GLU A 234 -4.21 7.77 15.87
C GLU A 234 -5.23 6.73 15.42
N LEU A 235 -5.66 6.81 14.17
CA LEU A 235 -6.61 5.86 13.58
C LEU A 235 -6.01 4.48 13.38
N LEU A 236 -4.80 4.37 12.82
CA LEU A 236 -4.16 3.07 12.60
C LEU A 236 -3.82 2.36 13.91
N SER A 237 -3.41 3.12 14.94
CA SER A 237 -3.05 2.57 16.25
C SER A 237 -4.24 2.28 17.16
N ARG A 238 -5.47 2.66 16.76
CA ARG A 238 -6.67 2.61 17.62
C ARG A 238 -6.90 1.21 18.21
N SER A 239 -6.87 0.17 17.37
CA SER A 239 -7.10 -1.20 17.82
C SER A 239 -6.06 -1.65 18.85
N ALA A 240 -4.78 -1.43 18.57
CA ALA A 240 -3.69 -1.80 19.48
C ALA A 240 -3.77 -1.02 20.83
N ARG A 241 -4.20 0.24 20.80
CA ARG A 241 -4.41 1.05 22.01
C ARG A 241 -5.63 0.57 22.80
N GLN A 242 -6.74 0.28 22.16
CA GLN A 242 -7.95 -0.25 22.81
C GLN A 242 -7.71 -1.60 23.47
N GLN A 243 -6.84 -2.44 22.89
CA GLN A 243 -6.42 -3.71 23.48
C GLN A 243 -5.37 -3.54 24.59
N GLY A 244 -4.93 -2.31 24.88
CA GLY A 244 -3.90 -2.04 25.89
C GLY A 244 -2.48 -2.48 25.48
N LEU A 245 -2.29 -2.88 24.21
CA LEU A 245 -0.97 -3.29 23.71
C LEU A 245 -0.04 -2.08 23.56
N LEU A 246 -0.58 -0.95 23.11
CA LEU A 246 0.13 0.32 23.00
C LEU A 246 -0.47 1.36 23.94
N LEU A 247 0.40 2.09 24.61
CA LEU A 247 0.05 3.19 25.49
C LEU A 247 0.62 4.49 24.94
N PRO A 248 -0.13 5.60 25.01
CA PRO A 248 0.38 6.90 24.61
C PRO A 248 1.42 7.42 25.62
N LEU A 249 2.51 8.01 25.12
CA LEU A 249 3.50 8.70 25.94
C LEU A 249 3.08 10.13 26.30
N SER A 250 2.18 10.69 25.53
CA SER A 250 1.72 12.07 25.65
C SER A 250 0.21 12.13 25.50
N THR A 251 -0.42 13.08 26.17
CA THR A 251 -1.82 13.46 25.91
C THR A 251 -1.93 14.33 24.67
N ARG A 252 -0.82 14.96 24.25
CA ARG A 252 -0.80 15.83 23.08
C ARG A 252 -0.97 15.03 21.80
N ARG A 253 -1.64 15.65 20.84
CA ARG A 253 -1.82 15.16 19.48
C ARG A 253 -1.36 16.26 18.53
N VAL A 254 -0.68 15.89 17.46
CA VAL A 254 -0.33 16.82 16.38
C VAL A 254 -1.09 16.44 15.12
N LYS A 255 -1.23 17.40 14.20
CA LYS A 255 -1.88 17.17 12.92
C LYS A 255 -1.10 16.13 12.14
N GLY A 256 -1.79 15.10 11.68
CA GLY A 256 -1.28 14.03 10.82
C GLY A 256 -1.75 14.17 9.37
N PRO A 257 -1.65 13.08 8.60
CA PRO A 257 -2.05 13.04 7.20
C PRO A 257 -3.56 13.20 7.02
N GLN A 258 -3.98 13.59 5.82
CA GLN A 258 -5.39 13.68 5.43
C GLN A 258 -5.84 12.34 4.85
N TRP A 259 -6.94 11.79 5.36
CA TRP A 259 -7.58 10.62 4.74
C TRP A 259 -8.46 11.08 3.60
N ASN A 260 -8.22 10.54 2.42
CA ASN A 260 -8.92 10.89 1.19
C ASN A 260 -9.48 9.63 0.53
N LEU A 261 -10.65 9.79 -0.08
CA LEU A 261 -11.27 8.82 -0.96
C LEU A 261 -11.37 9.42 -2.36
N LEU A 262 -10.82 8.73 -3.34
CA LEU A 262 -11.13 8.95 -4.74
C LEU A 262 -12.14 7.91 -5.19
N VAL A 263 -13.13 8.35 -5.96
CA VAL A 263 -14.17 7.52 -6.58
C VAL A 263 -14.11 7.76 -8.08
N HIS A 264 -13.87 6.73 -8.87
CA HIS A 264 -13.87 6.84 -10.33
C HIS A 264 -15.26 7.21 -10.84
N GLN A 265 -15.39 8.10 -11.82
CA GLN A 265 -16.68 8.60 -12.31
C GLN A 265 -17.57 7.48 -12.85
N ASP A 266 -17.01 6.51 -13.56
CA ASP A 266 -17.75 5.37 -14.11
C ASP A 266 -18.34 4.48 -13.02
N SER A 267 -17.71 4.43 -11.84
CA SER A 267 -18.12 3.59 -10.71
C SER A 267 -19.08 4.32 -9.75
N GLU A 268 -19.17 5.65 -9.80
CA GLU A 268 -19.98 6.46 -8.88
C GLU A 268 -21.47 6.10 -8.90
N GLY A 269 -21.96 5.69 -10.08
CA GLY A 269 -23.34 5.25 -10.30
C GLY A 269 -23.64 3.84 -9.79
N MET A 270 -22.62 3.01 -9.54
CA MET A 270 -22.79 1.61 -9.17
C MET A 270 -23.37 1.45 -7.75
N PRO A 271 -24.36 0.56 -7.55
CA PRO A 271 -24.94 0.31 -6.22
C PRO A 271 -23.89 -0.11 -5.18
N GLU A 272 -22.96 -0.98 -5.54
CA GLU A 272 -21.89 -1.50 -4.71
C GLU A 272 -20.90 -0.40 -4.28
N CYS A 273 -20.58 0.52 -5.18
CA CYS A 273 -19.75 1.68 -4.89
C CYS A 273 -20.43 2.61 -3.87
N ARG A 274 -21.72 2.92 -4.08
CA ARG A 274 -22.49 3.73 -3.15
C ARG A 274 -22.65 3.07 -1.78
N ALA A 275 -22.87 1.76 -1.74
CA ALA A 275 -22.97 1.00 -0.50
C ALA A 275 -21.65 1.08 0.29
N PHE A 276 -20.51 0.89 -0.37
CA PHE A 276 -19.20 0.99 0.27
C PHE A 276 -18.91 2.42 0.74
N CYS A 277 -19.14 3.43 -0.08
CA CYS A 277 -18.94 4.83 0.29
C CYS A 277 -19.80 5.24 1.50
N HIS A 278 -21.05 4.78 1.55
CA HIS A 278 -21.95 5.04 2.68
C HIS A 278 -21.45 4.38 3.96
N TRP A 279 -21.13 3.09 3.91
CA TRP A 279 -20.57 2.35 5.04
C TRP A 279 -19.24 2.98 5.51
N LEU A 280 -18.34 3.33 4.58
CA LEU A 280 -17.07 3.97 4.89
C LEU A 280 -17.30 5.31 5.63
N GLY A 281 -18.25 6.13 5.17
CA GLY A 281 -18.61 7.38 5.81
C GLY A 281 -19.07 7.19 7.26
N GLN A 282 -19.84 6.13 7.54
CA GLN A 282 -20.25 5.78 8.91
C GLN A 282 -19.05 5.42 9.79
N GLN A 283 -18.08 4.63 9.26
CA GLN A 283 -16.89 4.25 10.00
C GLN A 283 -16.01 5.45 10.40
N PHE A 284 -16.05 6.53 9.62
CA PHE A 284 -15.35 7.77 9.96
C PHE A 284 -16.17 8.67 10.90
N ALA A 285 -17.49 8.68 10.78
CA ALA A 285 -18.36 9.44 11.70
C ALA A 285 -18.30 8.89 13.13
N ASP A 286 -18.28 7.56 13.29
CA ASP A 286 -18.12 6.87 14.59
C ASP A 286 -16.68 6.98 15.14
N GLY A 287 -15.75 7.40 14.31
CA GLY A 287 -14.32 7.51 14.61
C GLY A 287 -13.86 8.90 15.04
N GLU A 288 -14.70 9.93 15.01
CA GLU A 288 -14.32 11.25 15.53
C GLU A 288 -13.93 11.11 17.02
N PRO A 289 -12.67 11.40 17.39
CA PRO A 289 -12.32 11.54 18.79
C PRO A 289 -13.05 12.77 19.33
N ASP A 290 -13.60 12.66 20.54
CA ASP A 290 -14.32 13.66 21.29
C ASP A 290 -14.08 15.09 20.75
N ARG A 291 -15.12 15.72 20.25
CA ARG A 291 -15.16 17.17 20.12
C ARG A 291 -14.90 17.69 21.53
N GLU A 292 -13.71 18.19 21.79
CA GLU A 292 -13.50 19.03 22.96
C GLU A 292 -14.63 20.08 22.90
N GLU A 293 -15.52 20.01 23.87
CA GLU A 293 -16.44 21.08 24.20
C GLU A 293 -15.58 22.32 24.49
N GLY A 294 -15.28 23.05 23.42
CA GLY A 294 -14.73 24.39 23.50
C GLY A 294 -15.77 25.27 24.16
N GLY A 295 -15.56 25.53 25.45
CA GLY A 295 -16.42 26.32 26.29
C GLY A 295 -16.92 27.57 25.59
N VAL A 296 -18.23 27.71 25.56
CA VAL A 296 -18.94 28.95 25.36
C VAL A 296 -18.43 29.96 26.41
N ALA A 297 -17.60 30.89 25.97
CA ALA A 297 -17.42 32.13 26.70
C ALA A 297 -18.49 33.09 26.23
N THR A 298 -19.53 33.18 26.99
CA THR A 298 -20.48 34.30 27.01
C THR A 298 -19.73 35.57 27.34
N LEU A 299 -19.71 36.57 26.46
CA LEU A 299 -20.02 37.99 26.73
C LEU A 299 -19.99 38.75 25.39
#